data_7b051f0a42e2f06c46750571b5ea2501
#
_entry.id   7b051f0a42e2f06c46750571b5ea2501
#
_cell.length_a   1.000
_cell.length_b   1.000
_cell.length_c   1.000
_cell.angle_alpha   90.00
_cell.angle_beta   90.00
_cell.angle_gamma   90.00
#
_symmetry.space_group_name_H-M   'P 1'
#
loop_
_entity.id
_entity.type
_entity.pdbx_description
1 polymer ?
#
loop_
_entity_poly.entity_id
_entity_poly.type
_entity_poly.pdbx_seq_one_letter_code
_entity_poly.pdbx_strand_id
1 'polypeptide(L)'
;MTSPKLSFALQMDPIAGIDITGDSTFALGLEAQSRGHNLWYYTPENLSFNDGKVTARGQSLALFDEVGAHFKTGPNETRSLDEFDVILMRQDPPFDMAYITTTHILERLPARTMVVNNPAEVRNAPEKLLVTHYPDLLPATLISRDSEAIHAFRATHKDIIVKPLFGNGGAGVFRIQPNDQNLNSLLEMFFSNSREPVMVQAYLPAVREGDKRVILVNGEAVGAVNRIPGDGEARSNFHVGGSAAATGLTPRDKDICAAIGPELKRRGLLFVGIDIIGDYLTEINVTSPTGIREIQRLSGIDIAALTIDAIEKQHPVYASNGIAR
;
A
#
# COMPACT_ATOMS: atom_id res chain seq x y z
N MET A 1 1.81 7.80 -34.59
CA MET A 1 1.55 8.97 -33.72
C MET A 1 2.25 8.67 -32.39
N THR A 2 3.08 9.58 -31.86
CA THR A 2 3.69 9.43 -30.54
C THR A 2 2.60 9.52 -29.49
N SER A 3 2.57 8.59 -28.54
CA SER A 3 1.64 8.63 -27.38
C SER A 3 1.75 9.99 -26.67
N PRO A 4 0.65 10.56 -26.14
CA PRO A 4 0.70 11.82 -25.41
C PRO A 4 1.64 11.67 -24.20
N LYS A 5 2.44 12.69 -23.94
CA LYS A 5 3.31 12.72 -22.75
C LYS A 5 2.52 13.27 -21.58
N LEU A 6 2.53 12.56 -20.47
CA LEU A 6 1.98 13.03 -19.20
C LEU A 6 3.08 13.60 -18.29
N SER A 7 2.65 14.48 -17.40
CA SER A 7 3.47 14.99 -16.29
C SER A 7 3.07 14.29 -15.00
N PHE A 8 4.01 13.61 -14.37
CA PHE A 8 3.82 12.89 -13.11
C PHE A 8 4.47 13.65 -11.96
N ALA A 9 3.73 13.89 -10.88
CA ALA A 9 4.30 14.31 -9.61
C ALA A 9 4.29 13.11 -8.65
N LEU A 10 5.48 12.76 -8.14
CA LEU A 10 5.66 11.67 -7.18
C LEU A 10 5.70 12.27 -5.77
N GLN A 11 4.66 12.00 -4.97
CA GLN A 11 4.65 12.28 -3.54
C GLN A 11 5.15 11.04 -2.81
N MET A 12 6.36 11.08 -2.31
CA MET A 12 7.01 9.95 -1.67
C MET A 12 8.02 10.40 -0.62
N ASP A 13 8.50 9.47 0.17
CA ASP A 13 9.57 9.71 1.14
C ASP A 13 10.87 10.14 0.45
N PRO A 14 11.86 10.67 1.22
CA PRO A 14 13.09 11.20 0.65
C PRO A 14 13.80 10.19 -0.26
N ILE A 15 13.86 10.49 -1.55
CA ILE A 15 14.36 9.59 -2.61
C ILE A 15 15.82 9.13 -2.38
N ALA A 16 16.61 9.93 -1.67
CA ALA A 16 18.00 9.58 -1.36
C ALA A 16 18.12 8.40 -0.36
N GLY A 17 17.05 8.12 0.39
CA GLY A 17 17.03 7.08 1.44
C GLY A 17 16.37 5.76 1.04
N ILE A 18 15.81 5.66 -0.17
CA ILE A 18 15.08 4.45 -0.59
C ILE A 18 16.04 3.32 -0.99
N ASP A 19 15.61 2.09 -0.76
CA ASP A 19 16.24 0.90 -1.37
C ASP A 19 15.58 0.61 -2.73
N ILE A 20 16.24 1.02 -3.80
CA ILE A 20 15.72 0.86 -5.16
C ILE A 20 15.48 -0.60 -5.56
N THR A 21 16.11 -1.56 -4.88
CA THR A 21 15.95 -2.98 -5.20
C THR A 21 14.59 -3.54 -4.83
N GLY A 22 13.89 -2.88 -3.88
CA GLY A 22 12.54 -3.24 -3.40
C GLY A 22 11.50 -2.13 -3.53
N ASP A 23 11.91 -0.88 -3.82
CA ASP A 23 10.99 0.26 -3.85
C ASP A 23 10.06 0.23 -5.07
N SER A 24 8.76 0.18 -4.78
CA SER A 24 7.72 0.14 -5.81
C SER A 24 7.47 1.49 -6.46
N THR A 25 7.64 2.59 -5.74
CA THR A 25 7.44 3.94 -6.28
C THR A 25 8.53 4.27 -7.28
N PHE A 26 9.76 3.87 -6.97
CA PHE A 26 10.89 3.99 -7.89
C PHE A 26 10.65 3.20 -9.18
N ALA A 27 10.15 1.96 -9.09
CA ALA A 27 9.85 1.15 -10.27
C ALA A 27 8.74 1.78 -11.14
N LEU A 28 7.67 2.32 -10.51
CA LEU A 28 6.62 3.05 -11.21
C LEU A 28 7.17 4.31 -11.92
N GLY A 29 8.04 5.05 -11.24
CA GLY A 29 8.70 6.24 -11.82
C GLY A 29 9.61 5.88 -13.00
N LEU A 30 10.43 4.83 -12.89
CA LEU A 30 11.26 4.33 -14.00
C LEU A 30 10.43 3.98 -15.21
N GLU A 31 9.32 3.27 -15.01
CA GLU A 31 8.44 2.88 -16.12
C GLU A 31 7.78 4.10 -16.76
N ALA A 32 7.24 5.03 -15.97
CA ALA A 32 6.68 6.27 -16.50
C ALA A 32 7.72 7.06 -17.32
N GLN A 33 8.96 7.17 -16.81
CA GLN A 33 10.06 7.82 -17.51
C GLN A 33 10.44 7.10 -18.80
N SER A 34 10.49 5.77 -18.82
CA SER A 34 10.84 4.98 -20.01
C SER A 34 9.86 5.21 -21.15
N ARG A 35 8.58 5.50 -20.85
CA ARG A 35 7.53 5.88 -21.82
C ARG A 35 7.64 7.33 -22.28
N GLY A 36 8.58 8.10 -21.73
CA GLY A 36 8.81 9.49 -22.07
C GLY A 36 7.95 10.48 -21.31
N HIS A 37 7.29 10.06 -20.22
CA HIS A 37 6.61 10.97 -19.31
C HIS A 37 7.59 11.81 -18.53
N ASN A 38 7.18 13.00 -18.09
CA ASN A 38 7.99 13.89 -17.26
C ASN A 38 7.77 13.57 -15.79
N LEU A 39 8.84 13.49 -15.02
CA LEU A 39 8.77 13.26 -13.58
C LEU A 39 9.10 14.52 -12.79
N TRP A 40 8.37 14.74 -11.73
CA TRP A 40 8.62 15.74 -10.72
C TRP A 40 8.42 15.09 -9.34
N TYR A 41 9.17 15.53 -8.32
CA TYR A 41 9.22 14.85 -7.03
C TYR A 41 9.10 15.84 -5.90
N TYR A 42 8.34 15.49 -4.87
CA TYR A 42 8.25 16.22 -3.60
C TYR A 42 7.94 15.27 -2.45
N THR A 43 8.31 15.67 -1.22
CA THR A 43 7.95 14.95 -0.01
C THR A 43 6.66 15.53 0.60
N PRO A 44 5.91 14.73 1.39
CA PRO A 44 4.64 15.19 1.99
C PRO A 44 4.75 16.49 2.79
N GLU A 45 5.88 16.75 3.44
CA GLU A 45 6.13 17.96 4.24
C GLU A 45 6.19 19.24 3.38
N ASN A 46 6.39 19.09 2.08
CA ASN A 46 6.44 20.19 1.14
C ASN A 46 5.08 20.51 0.49
N LEU A 47 4.04 19.73 0.81
CA LEU A 47 2.68 19.96 0.35
C LEU A 47 2.05 21.15 1.10
N SER A 48 1.34 22.00 0.38
CA SER A 48 0.66 23.18 0.96
C SER A 48 -0.68 23.41 0.31
N PHE A 49 -1.62 23.93 1.10
CA PHE A 49 -2.89 24.51 0.62
C PHE A 49 -2.90 26.00 0.97
N ASN A 50 -2.99 26.86 -0.04
CA ASN A 50 -2.99 28.30 0.12
C ASN A 50 -3.98 28.95 -0.85
N ASP A 51 -4.94 29.72 -0.32
CA ASP A 51 -5.93 30.49 -1.11
C ASP A 51 -6.64 29.67 -2.20
N GLY A 52 -7.06 28.45 -1.84
CA GLY A 52 -7.78 27.57 -2.75
C GLY A 52 -6.87 26.76 -3.71
N LYS A 53 -5.56 26.96 -3.65
CA LYS A 53 -4.58 26.26 -4.49
C LYS A 53 -3.82 25.19 -3.70
N VAL A 54 -3.62 24.04 -4.32
CA VAL A 54 -2.75 22.99 -3.83
C VAL A 54 -1.40 23.13 -4.50
N THR A 55 -0.37 23.40 -3.72
CA THR A 55 0.99 23.59 -4.21
C THR A 55 1.95 22.66 -3.49
N ALA A 56 3.08 22.38 -4.11
CA ALA A 56 4.19 21.73 -3.41
C ALA A 56 5.52 22.34 -3.82
N ARG A 57 6.51 22.25 -2.93
CA ARG A 57 7.91 22.58 -3.24
C ARG A 57 8.63 21.28 -3.55
N GLY A 58 9.18 21.19 -4.75
CA GLY A 58 9.82 19.97 -5.22
C GLY A 58 10.79 20.23 -6.35
N GLN A 59 11.13 19.19 -7.09
CA GLN A 59 12.20 19.20 -8.09
C GLN A 59 11.81 18.36 -9.31
N SER A 60 12.26 18.74 -10.50
CA SER A 60 12.24 17.81 -11.64
C SER A 60 13.12 16.60 -11.30
N LEU A 61 12.74 15.42 -11.80
CA LEU A 61 13.35 14.15 -11.44
C LEU A 61 13.75 13.36 -12.68
N ALA A 62 14.95 12.80 -12.67
CA ALA A 62 15.38 11.76 -13.58
C ALA A 62 15.86 10.55 -12.78
N LEU A 63 15.43 9.34 -13.17
CA LEU A 63 15.68 8.09 -12.47
C LEU A 63 16.62 7.18 -13.28
N PHE A 64 17.49 6.45 -12.57
CA PHE A 64 18.44 5.50 -13.13
C PHE A 64 18.42 4.22 -12.28
N ASP A 65 18.30 3.07 -12.90
CA ASP A 65 18.29 1.78 -12.18
C ASP A 65 19.72 1.37 -11.79
N GLU A 66 20.38 2.22 -11.00
CA GLU A 66 21.77 2.10 -10.56
C GLU A 66 21.89 2.41 -9.08
N VAL A 67 22.31 1.42 -8.27
CA VAL A 67 22.47 1.59 -6.83
C VAL A 67 23.53 2.64 -6.52
N GLY A 68 23.18 3.61 -5.68
CA GLY A 68 24.08 4.72 -5.28
C GLY A 68 24.09 5.91 -6.26
N ALA A 69 23.52 5.76 -7.46
CA ALA A 69 23.40 6.84 -8.45
C ALA A 69 21.99 6.86 -9.11
N HIS A 70 20.97 6.50 -8.34
CA HIS A 70 19.63 6.17 -8.83
C HIS A 70 18.76 7.37 -9.20
N PHE A 71 19.16 8.60 -8.91
CA PHE A 71 18.37 9.78 -9.25
C PHE A 71 19.22 11.00 -9.54
N LYS A 72 18.61 11.94 -10.26
CA LYS A 72 19.09 13.29 -10.48
C LYS A 72 17.94 14.27 -10.36
N THR A 73 18.11 15.34 -9.62
CA THR A 73 17.07 16.35 -9.44
C THR A 73 17.51 17.69 -10.02
N GLY A 74 16.53 18.49 -10.46
CA GLY A 74 16.72 19.89 -10.81
C GLY A 74 16.70 20.81 -9.58
N PRO A 75 16.63 22.13 -9.79
CA PRO A 75 16.48 23.09 -8.71
C PRO A 75 15.14 22.91 -7.99
N ASN A 76 15.10 23.31 -6.71
CA ASN A 76 13.85 23.40 -5.96
C ASN A 76 12.97 24.51 -6.54
N GLU A 77 11.72 24.19 -6.79
CA GLU A 77 10.70 25.13 -7.23
C GLU A 77 9.36 24.85 -6.54
N THR A 78 8.53 25.87 -6.38
CA THR A 78 7.15 25.68 -5.92
C THR A 78 6.23 25.69 -7.13
N ARG A 79 5.44 24.63 -7.28
CA ARG A 79 4.50 24.47 -8.39
C ARG A 79 3.08 24.21 -7.89
N SER A 80 2.09 24.64 -8.67
CA SER A 80 0.71 24.22 -8.47
C SER A 80 0.54 22.78 -8.90
N LEU A 81 -0.04 21.93 -8.04
CA LEU A 81 -0.17 20.50 -8.35
C LEU A 81 -1.24 20.23 -9.41
N ASP A 82 -2.11 21.19 -9.72
CA ASP A 82 -3.06 21.09 -10.82
C ASP A 82 -2.44 21.31 -12.22
N GLU A 83 -1.14 21.62 -12.28
CA GLU A 83 -0.34 21.62 -13.51
C GLU A 83 0.12 20.22 -13.94
N PHE A 84 -0.03 19.22 -13.04
CA PHE A 84 0.34 17.85 -13.33
C PHE A 84 -0.88 17.02 -13.77
N ASP A 85 -0.64 16.10 -14.68
CA ASP A 85 -1.65 15.18 -15.17
C ASP A 85 -1.93 14.09 -14.13
N VAL A 86 -0.88 13.57 -13.50
CA VAL A 86 -0.94 12.47 -12.54
C VAL A 86 -0.14 12.79 -11.29
N ILE A 87 -0.72 12.50 -10.13
CA ILE A 87 0.00 12.49 -8.85
C ILE A 87 0.01 11.06 -8.33
N LEU A 88 1.19 10.51 -8.15
CA LEU A 88 1.36 9.25 -7.42
C LEU A 88 1.49 9.57 -5.93
N MET A 89 0.42 9.33 -5.16
CA MET A 89 0.42 9.48 -3.70
C MET A 89 1.00 8.21 -3.09
N ARG A 90 2.31 8.21 -2.87
CA ARG A 90 3.11 7.04 -2.52
C ARG A 90 3.96 7.24 -1.27
N GLN A 91 3.61 8.21 -0.43
CA GLN A 91 4.23 8.34 0.89
C GLN A 91 3.99 7.08 1.73
N ASP A 92 4.99 6.68 2.47
CA ASP A 92 4.87 5.54 3.37
C ASP A 92 4.03 5.87 4.61
N PRO A 93 3.43 4.89 5.29
CA PRO A 93 2.88 5.07 6.63
C PRO A 93 3.92 5.65 7.60
N PRO A 94 3.49 6.28 8.72
CA PRO A 94 2.28 5.92 9.46
C PRO A 94 1.00 6.53 8.87
N PHE A 95 -0.10 5.78 8.97
CA PHE A 95 -1.43 6.24 8.60
C PHE A 95 -2.04 7.00 9.79
N ASP A 96 -1.61 8.24 9.95
CA ASP A 96 -1.93 9.14 11.04
C ASP A 96 -2.66 10.42 10.56
N MET A 97 -2.84 11.39 11.46
CA MET A 97 -3.50 12.65 11.09
C MET A 97 -2.72 13.47 10.06
N ALA A 98 -1.38 13.33 9.99
CA ALA A 98 -0.58 13.97 8.95
C ALA A 98 -0.90 13.35 7.58
N TYR A 99 -0.95 12.00 7.51
CA TYR A 99 -1.36 11.28 6.31
C TYR A 99 -2.78 11.66 5.88
N ILE A 100 -3.75 11.64 6.81
CA ILE A 100 -5.15 12.02 6.56
C ILE A 100 -5.25 13.46 6.06
N THR A 101 -4.49 14.39 6.67
CA THR A 101 -4.46 15.80 6.23
C THR A 101 -3.96 15.92 4.79
N THR A 102 -2.91 15.18 4.43
CA THR A 102 -2.41 15.12 3.05
C THR A 102 -3.50 14.68 2.07
N THR A 103 -4.28 13.64 2.41
CA THR A 103 -5.38 13.19 1.54
C THR A 103 -6.46 14.25 1.36
N HIS A 104 -6.80 15.02 2.42
CA HIS A 104 -7.75 16.12 2.33
C HIS A 104 -7.27 17.27 1.44
N ILE A 105 -5.96 17.54 1.47
CA ILE A 105 -5.37 18.57 0.60
C ILE A 105 -5.40 18.11 -0.85
N LEU A 106 -4.95 16.88 -1.15
CA LEU A 106 -4.91 16.34 -2.51
C LEU A 106 -6.31 16.17 -3.12
N GLU A 107 -7.33 15.89 -2.31
CA GLU A 107 -8.73 15.81 -2.75
C GLU A 107 -9.26 17.13 -3.32
N ARG A 108 -8.61 18.27 -3.03
CA ARG A 108 -8.97 19.59 -3.56
C ARG A 108 -8.53 19.82 -5.00
N LEU A 109 -7.72 18.92 -5.56
CA LEU A 109 -7.29 19.02 -6.94
C LEU A 109 -8.46 18.81 -7.92
N PRO A 110 -8.44 19.49 -9.07
CA PRO A 110 -9.49 19.32 -10.08
C PRO A 110 -9.42 17.93 -10.72
N ALA A 111 -10.55 17.45 -11.20
CA ALA A 111 -10.67 16.10 -11.80
C ALA A 111 -9.75 15.85 -13.02
N ARG A 112 -9.18 16.89 -13.64
CA ARG A 112 -8.18 16.74 -14.69
C ARG A 112 -6.83 16.20 -14.18
N THR A 113 -6.54 16.40 -12.89
CA THR A 113 -5.35 15.87 -12.23
C THR A 113 -5.72 14.56 -11.54
N MET A 114 -5.25 13.45 -12.08
CA MET A 114 -5.52 12.12 -11.54
C MET A 114 -4.62 11.84 -10.34
N VAL A 115 -5.18 11.64 -9.16
CA VAL A 115 -4.40 11.19 -7.98
C VAL A 115 -4.55 9.68 -7.81
N VAL A 116 -3.46 8.97 -7.73
CA VAL A 116 -3.40 7.50 -7.59
C VAL A 116 -2.76 7.13 -6.25
N ASN A 117 -3.49 6.48 -5.37
CA ASN A 117 -4.92 6.13 -5.37
C ASN A 117 -5.78 7.35 -5.01
N ASN A 118 -7.09 7.23 -5.24
CA ASN A 118 -8.05 8.28 -4.89
C ASN A 118 -7.90 8.70 -3.41
N PRO A 119 -7.59 9.97 -3.09
CA PRO A 119 -7.24 10.38 -1.73
C PRO A 119 -8.38 10.19 -0.71
N ALA A 120 -9.62 10.49 -1.10
CA ALA A 120 -10.78 10.29 -0.23
C ALA A 120 -10.96 8.81 0.11
N GLU A 121 -10.77 7.95 -0.87
CA GLU A 121 -10.95 6.51 -0.69
C GLU A 121 -9.77 5.86 0.06
N VAL A 122 -8.54 6.35 -0.11
CA VAL A 122 -7.41 5.94 0.74
C VAL A 122 -7.69 6.26 2.20
N ARG A 123 -8.16 7.46 2.49
CA ARG A 123 -8.55 7.89 3.85
C ARG A 123 -9.65 7.00 4.44
N ASN A 124 -10.61 6.57 3.61
CA ASN A 124 -11.76 5.76 4.01
C ASN A 124 -11.47 4.24 3.99
N ALA A 125 -10.25 3.84 3.69
CA ALA A 125 -9.84 2.44 3.56
C ALA A 125 -8.58 2.11 4.38
N PRO A 126 -8.57 2.34 5.72
CA PRO A 126 -7.45 1.87 6.52
C PRO A 126 -7.26 0.37 6.36
N GLU A 127 -6.03 -0.07 6.18
CA GLU A 127 -5.61 -1.41 5.71
C GLU A 127 -6.28 -2.58 6.46
N LYS A 128 -6.38 -2.45 7.80
CA LYS A 128 -6.96 -3.47 8.66
C LYS A 128 -8.46 -3.27 8.94
N LEU A 129 -9.02 -2.13 8.56
CA LEU A 129 -10.45 -1.85 8.71
C LEU A 129 -11.23 -2.19 7.43
N LEU A 130 -10.69 -1.89 6.24
CA LEU A 130 -11.37 -2.19 4.99
C LEU A 130 -11.69 -3.69 4.84
N VAL A 131 -10.82 -4.56 5.32
CA VAL A 131 -11.05 -6.02 5.29
C VAL A 131 -12.33 -6.45 6.03
N THR A 132 -12.77 -5.69 7.05
CA THR A 132 -13.97 -6.04 7.84
C THR A 132 -15.28 -5.96 7.06
N HIS A 133 -15.27 -5.37 5.86
CA HIS A 133 -16.40 -5.41 4.94
C HIS A 133 -16.59 -6.79 4.30
N TYR A 134 -15.63 -7.70 4.48
CA TYR A 134 -15.62 -9.04 3.89
C TYR A 134 -15.45 -10.12 4.97
N PRO A 135 -16.41 -10.24 5.93
CA PRO A 135 -16.25 -11.11 7.09
C PRO A 135 -16.02 -12.59 6.74
N ASP A 136 -16.57 -13.06 5.62
CA ASP A 136 -16.40 -14.44 5.15
C ASP A 136 -15.01 -14.74 4.57
N LEU A 137 -14.21 -13.69 4.34
CA LEU A 137 -12.84 -13.82 3.86
C LEU A 137 -11.81 -13.72 4.98
N LEU A 138 -12.22 -13.28 6.19
CA LEU A 138 -11.33 -13.06 7.32
C LEU A 138 -11.18 -14.31 8.20
N PRO A 139 -10.05 -14.45 8.92
CA PRO A 139 -10.04 -15.29 10.13
C PRO A 139 -10.98 -14.69 11.17
N ALA A 140 -11.33 -15.46 12.21
CA ALA A 140 -12.04 -14.89 13.34
C ALA A 140 -11.32 -13.62 13.82
N THR A 141 -12.06 -12.51 13.87
CA THR A 141 -11.51 -11.15 14.09
C THR A 141 -12.35 -10.40 15.10
N LEU A 142 -11.68 -9.73 16.03
CA LEU A 142 -12.25 -8.76 16.96
C LEU A 142 -11.47 -7.45 16.84
N ILE A 143 -12.15 -6.32 16.78
CA ILE A 143 -11.55 -4.99 16.93
C ILE A 143 -12.13 -4.38 18.19
N SER A 144 -11.28 -4.18 19.21
CA SER A 144 -11.77 -3.70 20.51
C SER A 144 -10.66 -3.01 21.32
N ARG A 145 -11.10 -2.17 22.26
CA ARG A 145 -10.31 -1.65 23.36
C ARG A 145 -10.75 -2.25 24.70
N ASP A 146 -11.82 -3.03 24.69
CA ASP A 146 -12.35 -3.70 25.87
C ASP A 146 -11.53 -4.96 26.19
N SER A 147 -10.77 -4.91 27.29
CA SER A 147 -9.92 -6.02 27.72
C SER A 147 -10.72 -7.29 28.03
N GLU A 148 -11.95 -7.17 28.55
CA GLU A 148 -12.80 -8.35 28.85
C GLU A 148 -13.24 -9.04 27.54
N ALA A 149 -13.63 -8.27 26.53
CA ALA A 149 -13.94 -8.81 25.20
C ALA A 149 -12.74 -9.50 24.56
N ILE A 150 -11.52 -8.93 24.71
CA ILE A 150 -10.28 -9.53 24.21
C ILE A 150 -9.96 -10.83 24.95
N HIS A 151 -10.14 -10.88 26.27
CA HIS A 151 -9.97 -12.10 27.06
C HIS A 151 -10.97 -13.19 26.66
N ALA A 152 -12.25 -12.83 26.44
CA ALA A 152 -13.27 -13.76 25.96
C ALA A 152 -12.93 -14.32 24.58
N PHE A 153 -12.44 -13.46 23.67
CA PHE A 153 -11.98 -13.88 22.34
C PHE A 153 -10.82 -14.87 22.44
N ARG A 154 -9.80 -14.57 23.29
CA ARG A 154 -8.69 -15.50 23.57
C ARG A 154 -9.18 -16.81 24.19
N ALA A 155 -10.13 -16.75 25.11
CA ALA A 155 -10.69 -17.96 25.74
C ALA A 155 -11.32 -18.90 24.69
N THR A 156 -11.90 -18.35 23.62
CA THR A 156 -12.49 -19.10 22.51
C THR A 156 -11.43 -19.63 21.54
N HIS A 157 -10.54 -18.77 21.05
CA HIS A 157 -9.62 -19.07 19.96
C HIS A 157 -8.24 -19.57 20.40
N LYS A 158 -7.91 -19.45 21.70
CA LYS A 158 -6.69 -19.93 22.36
C LYS A 158 -5.41 -19.20 21.90
N ASP A 159 -5.03 -19.35 20.65
CA ASP A 159 -3.84 -18.78 20.03
C ASP A 159 -4.28 -17.60 19.17
N ILE A 160 -3.82 -16.40 19.50
CA ILE A 160 -4.30 -15.17 18.87
C ILE A 160 -3.14 -14.25 18.47
N ILE A 161 -3.41 -13.41 17.49
CA ILE A 161 -2.56 -12.26 17.12
C ILE A 161 -3.22 -10.99 17.64
N VAL A 162 -2.44 -10.13 18.31
CA VAL A 162 -2.84 -8.77 18.68
C VAL A 162 -1.98 -7.79 17.92
N LYS A 163 -2.61 -6.84 17.21
CA LYS A 163 -1.91 -5.86 16.38
C LYS A 163 -2.59 -4.49 16.39
N PRO A 164 -1.81 -3.38 16.27
CA PRO A 164 -2.39 -2.04 16.13
C PRO A 164 -3.13 -1.93 14.78
N LEU A 165 -4.20 -1.12 14.72
CA LEU A 165 -4.97 -0.92 13.49
C LEU A 165 -4.18 -0.17 12.40
N PHE A 166 -3.39 0.82 12.80
CA PHE A 166 -2.68 1.72 11.89
C PHE A 166 -1.17 1.46 11.81
N GLY A 167 -0.71 0.34 12.38
CA GLY A 167 0.69 -0.09 12.27
C GLY A 167 1.00 -0.69 10.91
N ASN A 168 2.25 -0.56 10.46
CA ASN A 168 2.77 -1.06 9.19
C ASN A 168 4.03 -1.91 9.38
N GLY A 169 4.47 -2.62 8.36
CA GLY A 169 5.73 -3.37 8.34
C GLY A 169 5.85 -4.46 9.41
N GLY A 170 4.75 -4.90 10.01
CA GLY A 170 4.76 -5.88 11.10
C GLY A 170 5.08 -5.30 12.48
N ALA A 171 5.23 -3.98 12.61
CA ALA A 171 5.45 -3.34 13.90
C ALA A 171 4.25 -3.54 14.84
N GLY A 172 4.52 -3.92 16.11
CA GLY A 172 3.48 -4.10 17.11
C GLY A 172 2.59 -5.33 16.92
N VAL A 173 2.98 -6.29 16.09
CA VAL A 173 2.26 -7.56 15.90
C VAL A 173 2.77 -8.57 16.93
N PHE A 174 1.89 -9.03 17.79
CA PHE A 174 2.21 -9.99 18.87
C PHE A 174 1.35 -11.24 18.76
N ARG A 175 2.00 -12.40 18.82
CA ARG A 175 1.31 -13.68 18.99
C ARG A 175 1.20 -13.98 20.46
N ILE A 176 -0.01 -14.23 20.95
CA ILE A 176 -0.33 -14.61 22.31
C ILE A 176 -0.78 -16.06 22.32
N GLN A 177 0.11 -16.95 22.74
CA GLN A 177 -0.15 -18.38 22.84
C GLN A 177 -1.11 -18.73 23.99
N PRO A 178 -1.68 -19.95 24.03
CA PRO A 178 -2.67 -20.33 25.06
C PRO A 178 -2.22 -20.10 26.51
N ASN A 179 -0.93 -20.32 26.80
CA ASN A 179 -0.37 -20.21 28.13
C ASN A 179 0.43 -18.92 28.37
N ASP A 180 0.40 -17.98 27.42
CA ASP A 180 1.13 -16.72 27.57
C ASP A 180 0.49 -15.84 28.66
N GLN A 181 1.32 -15.38 29.59
CA GLN A 181 0.89 -14.56 30.74
C GLN A 181 0.98 -13.04 30.45
N ASN A 182 1.49 -12.65 29.28
CA ASN A 182 1.80 -11.25 28.98
C ASN A 182 0.62 -10.46 28.37
N LEU A 183 -0.54 -11.09 28.11
CA LEU A 183 -1.66 -10.40 27.44
C LEU A 183 -2.06 -9.12 28.17
N ASN A 184 -2.18 -9.15 29.52
CA ASN A 184 -2.57 -7.95 30.26
C ASN A 184 -1.54 -6.82 30.12
N SER A 185 -0.26 -7.13 30.33
CA SER A 185 0.81 -6.13 30.15
C SER A 185 0.89 -5.58 28.73
N LEU A 186 0.63 -6.42 27.73
CA LEU A 186 0.56 -6.00 26.33
C LEU A 186 -0.60 -5.03 26.11
N LEU A 187 -1.79 -5.33 26.61
CA LEU A 187 -2.96 -4.45 26.48
C LEU A 187 -2.75 -3.13 27.23
N GLU A 188 -2.18 -3.17 28.44
CA GLU A 188 -1.80 -1.97 29.19
C GLU A 188 -0.82 -1.11 28.38
N MET A 189 0.20 -1.70 27.79
CA MET A 189 1.15 -1.00 26.94
C MET A 189 0.46 -0.34 25.73
N PHE A 190 -0.40 -1.05 25.02
CA PHE A 190 -1.14 -0.48 23.88
C PHE A 190 -2.04 0.66 24.33
N PHE A 191 -2.82 0.46 25.38
CA PHE A 191 -3.86 1.39 25.80
C PHE A 191 -3.34 2.59 26.60
N SER A 192 -2.12 2.53 27.12
CA SER A 192 -1.44 3.70 27.70
C SER A 192 -0.84 4.61 26.62
N ASN A 193 -0.39 4.04 25.50
CA ASN A 193 0.26 4.77 24.42
C ASN A 193 -0.73 5.31 23.37
N SER A 194 -1.89 4.68 23.20
CA SER A 194 -2.90 5.09 22.22
C SER A 194 -4.32 4.93 22.74
N ARG A 195 -5.22 5.77 22.23
CA ARG A 195 -6.67 5.66 22.43
C ARG A 195 -7.35 4.74 21.41
N GLU A 196 -6.62 4.24 20.45
CA GLU A 196 -7.11 3.40 19.38
C GLU A 196 -7.41 1.98 19.86
N PRO A 197 -8.44 1.31 19.33
CA PRO A 197 -8.62 -0.11 19.55
C PRO A 197 -7.50 -0.92 18.89
N VAL A 198 -7.32 -2.14 19.32
CA VAL A 198 -6.45 -3.13 18.66
C VAL A 198 -7.28 -4.11 17.82
N MET A 199 -6.67 -4.66 16.77
CA MET A 199 -7.21 -5.82 16.08
C MET A 199 -6.67 -7.10 16.74
N VAL A 200 -7.59 -8.01 17.05
CA VAL A 200 -7.28 -9.34 17.57
C VAL A 200 -7.80 -10.37 16.59
N GLN A 201 -6.96 -11.30 16.16
CA GLN A 201 -7.32 -12.34 15.20
C GLN A 201 -6.91 -13.72 15.72
N ALA A 202 -7.67 -14.75 15.35
CA ALA A 202 -7.20 -16.12 15.54
C ALA A 202 -5.88 -16.33 14.80
N TYR A 203 -4.91 -16.97 15.44
CA TYR A 203 -3.63 -17.29 14.80
C TYR A 203 -3.83 -18.28 13.65
N LEU A 204 -3.23 -17.99 12.51
CA LEU A 204 -3.24 -18.84 11.34
C LEU A 204 -1.91 -19.61 11.23
N PRO A 205 -1.85 -20.90 11.53
CA PRO A 205 -0.60 -21.68 11.42
C PRO A 205 0.01 -21.64 10.02
N ALA A 206 -0.81 -21.48 8.98
CA ALA A 206 -0.38 -21.38 7.58
C ALA A 206 0.59 -20.22 7.32
N VAL A 207 0.72 -19.24 8.23
CA VAL A 207 1.74 -18.18 8.13
C VAL A 207 3.17 -18.75 8.05
N ARG A 208 3.40 -19.96 8.59
CA ARG A 208 4.70 -20.63 8.49
C ARG A 208 5.05 -21.05 7.07
N GLU A 209 4.05 -21.27 6.23
CA GLU A 209 4.22 -21.57 4.81
C GLU A 209 4.33 -20.28 3.97
N GLY A 210 3.98 -19.16 4.59
CA GLY A 210 4.11 -17.82 4.05
C GLY A 210 2.84 -16.97 4.20
N ASP A 211 3.05 -15.70 3.93
CA ASP A 211 2.05 -14.64 3.84
C ASP A 211 2.12 -14.07 2.42
N LYS A 212 1.14 -14.40 1.62
CA LYS A 212 1.15 -14.06 0.20
C LYS A 212 0.72 -12.61 -0.01
N ARG A 213 1.62 -11.78 -0.56
CA ARG A 213 1.30 -10.47 -1.11
C ARG A 213 0.80 -10.65 -2.55
N VAL A 214 -0.44 -10.25 -2.81
CA VAL A 214 -1.00 -10.15 -4.16
C VAL A 214 -1.17 -8.68 -4.52
N ILE A 215 -0.70 -8.31 -5.71
CA ILE A 215 -0.91 -6.95 -6.23
C ILE A 215 -2.11 -6.95 -7.18
N LEU A 216 -3.00 -5.99 -6.95
CA LEU A 216 -4.13 -5.71 -7.82
C LEU A 216 -3.94 -4.35 -8.49
N VAL A 217 -4.16 -4.33 -9.80
CA VAL A 217 -4.20 -3.10 -10.60
C VAL A 217 -5.60 -2.94 -11.18
N ASN A 218 -6.25 -1.82 -10.87
CA ASN A 218 -7.63 -1.53 -11.30
C ASN A 218 -8.62 -2.66 -10.94
N GLY A 219 -8.43 -3.28 -9.76
CA GLY A 219 -9.26 -4.36 -9.25
C GLY A 219 -8.92 -5.77 -9.77
N GLU A 220 -7.97 -5.92 -10.67
CA GLU A 220 -7.53 -7.21 -11.24
C GLU A 220 -6.21 -7.66 -10.61
N ALA A 221 -6.13 -8.92 -10.18
CA ALA A 221 -4.90 -9.49 -9.63
C ALA A 221 -3.87 -9.70 -10.76
N VAL A 222 -2.70 -9.05 -10.64
CA VAL A 222 -1.68 -9.04 -11.69
C VAL A 222 -0.41 -9.78 -11.33
N GLY A 223 -0.16 -10.04 -10.05
CA GLY A 223 1.03 -10.80 -9.63
C GLY A 223 1.03 -11.05 -8.13
N ALA A 224 1.85 -12.00 -7.69
CA ALA A 224 1.97 -12.36 -6.29
C ALA A 224 3.41 -12.77 -5.91
N VAL A 225 3.75 -12.57 -4.64
CA VAL A 225 4.97 -13.06 -4.01
C VAL A 225 4.63 -13.64 -2.65
N ASN A 226 5.22 -14.77 -2.29
CA ASN A 226 5.07 -15.34 -0.95
C ASN A 226 6.19 -14.81 -0.05
N ARG A 227 5.82 -14.27 1.12
CA ARG A 227 6.75 -13.78 2.15
C ARG A 227 6.85 -14.84 3.24
N ILE A 228 7.99 -15.50 3.30
CA ILE A 228 8.23 -16.59 4.26
C ILE A 228 8.91 -16.00 5.49
N PRO A 229 8.32 -16.16 6.68
CA PRO A 229 8.94 -15.67 7.92
C PRO A 229 10.26 -16.37 8.20
N GLY A 230 11.18 -15.65 8.83
CA GLY A 230 12.42 -16.24 9.34
C GLY A 230 12.16 -17.20 10.50
N ASP A 231 13.17 -18.02 10.82
CA ASP A 231 13.10 -18.95 11.95
C ASP A 231 12.85 -18.22 13.25
N GLY A 232 11.83 -18.67 14.01
CA GLY A 232 11.45 -18.05 15.29
C GLY A 232 10.65 -16.75 15.19
N GLU A 233 10.50 -16.16 14.00
CA GLU A 233 9.72 -14.94 13.80
C GLU A 233 8.26 -15.27 13.47
N ALA A 234 7.32 -14.51 14.02
CA ALA A 234 5.89 -14.65 13.73
C ALA A 234 5.43 -13.82 12.53
N ARG A 235 6.26 -12.88 12.11
CA ARG A 235 5.96 -11.90 11.04
C ARG A 235 6.71 -12.27 9.76
N SER A 236 6.09 -12.03 8.63
CA SER A 236 6.60 -12.38 7.29
C SER A 236 7.00 -11.17 6.44
N ASN A 237 6.78 -9.95 6.94
CA ASN A 237 7.07 -8.73 6.21
C ASN A 237 8.57 -8.61 5.84
N PHE A 238 8.88 -8.08 4.66
CA PHE A 238 10.26 -7.90 4.19
C PHE A 238 11.10 -7.03 5.15
N HIS A 239 10.51 -6.01 5.76
CA HIS A 239 11.18 -5.12 6.73
C HIS A 239 11.66 -5.84 8.01
N VAL A 240 11.14 -7.03 8.32
CA VAL A 240 11.55 -7.82 9.50
C VAL A 240 12.28 -9.09 9.11
N GLY A 241 12.83 -9.16 7.90
CA GLY A 241 13.67 -10.28 7.45
C GLY A 241 12.92 -11.42 6.78
N GLY A 242 11.67 -11.24 6.38
CA GLY A 242 10.95 -12.21 5.55
C GLY A 242 11.63 -12.40 4.20
N SER A 243 11.71 -13.63 3.73
CA SER A 243 12.26 -13.96 2.41
C SER A 243 11.17 -14.01 1.34
N ALA A 244 11.53 -13.58 0.11
CA ALA A 244 10.62 -13.63 -1.04
C ALA A 244 10.73 -14.98 -1.77
N ALA A 245 9.59 -15.62 -2.02
CA ALA A 245 9.51 -16.84 -2.84
C ALA A 245 8.48 -16.67 -3.95
N ALA A 246 8.76 -17.27 -5.11
CA ALA A 246 7.82 -17.30 -6.23
C ALA A 246 6.55 -18.04 -5.83
N THR A 247 5.39 -17.52 -6.22
CA THR A 247 4.10 -18.16 -5.97
C THR A 247 3.10 -17.81 -7.07
N GLY A 248 2.15 -18.70 -7.29
CA GLY A 248 0.97 -18.44 -8.13
C GLY A 248 -0.28 -18.20 -7.28
N LEU A 249 -1.37 -17.79 -7.91
CA LEU A 249 -2.67 -17.65 -7.27
C LEU A 249 -3.40 -18.98 -7.23
N THR A 250 -3.77 -19.44 -6.04
CA THR A 250 -4.67 -20.58 -5.83
C THR A 250 -6.10 -20.23 -6.28
N PRO A 251 -7.01 -21.20 -6.42
CA PRO A 251 -8.43 -20.91 -6.63
C PRO A 251 -9.01 -19.99 -5.54
N ARG A 252 -8.65 -20.22 -4.27
CA ARG A 252 -9.11 -19.39 -3.15
C ARG A 252 -8.60 -17.95 -3.23
N ASP A 253 -7.34 -17.74 -3.61
CA ASP A 253 -6.79 -16.40 -3.84
C ASP A 253 -7.58 -15.65 -4.93
N LYS A 254 -7.94 -16.35 -6.00
CA LYS A 254 -8.75 -15.79 -7.10
C LYS A 254 -10.15 -15.43 -6.64
N ASP A 255 -10.78 -16.26 -5.80
CA ASP A 255 -12.09 -15.97 -5.22
C ASP A 255 -12.05 -14.73 -4.33
N ILE A 256 -10.99 -14.59 -3.50
CA ILE A 256 -10.76 -13.40 -2.68
C ILE A 256 -10.61 -12.16 -3.57
N CYS A 257 -9.74 -12.22 -4.57
CA CYS A 257 -9.52 -11.09 -5.49
C CYS A 257 -10.80 -10.71 -6.25
N ALA A 258 -11.59 -11.70 -6.72
CA ALA A 258 -12.85 -11.47 -7.42
C ALA A 258 -13.91 -10.81 -6.52
N ALA A 259 -13.92 -11.15 -5.23
CA ALA A 259 -14.86 -10.57 -4.27
C ALA A 259 -14.58 -9.09 -3.97
N ILE A 260 -13.29 -8.72 -3.87
CA ILE A 260 -12.91 -7.34 -3.48
C ILE A 260 -12.65 -6.42 -4.67
N GLY A 261 -12.21 -6.96 -5.80
CA GLY A 261 -11.75 -6.21 -6.99
C GLY A 261 -12.76 -5.18 -7.50
N PRO A 262 -14.05 -5.53 -7.69
CA PRO A 262 -15.06 -4.57 -8.16
C PRO A 262 -15.21 -3.34 -7.26
N GLU A 263 -15.14 -3.52 -5.93
CA GLU A 263 -15.24 -2.42 -4.97
C GLU A 263 -13.97 -1.55 -4.99
N LEU A 264 -12.78 -2.14 -5.06
CA LEU A 264 -11.52 -1.39 -5.20
C LEU A 264 -11.54 -0.52 -6.46
N LYS A 265 -11.98 -1.08 -7.58
CA LYS A 265 -12.13 -0.36 -8.84
C LYS A 265 -13.14 0.78 -8.73
N ARG A 266 -14.32 0.53 -8.15
CA ARG A 266 -15.36 1.53 -7.95
C ARG A 266 -14.87 2.72 -7.11
N ARG A 267 -14.02 2.46 -6.12
CA ARG A 267 -13.40 3.48 -5.26
C ARG A 267 -12.23 4.21 -5.91
N GLY A 268 -11.77 3.82 -7.09
CA GLY A 268 -10.56 4.40 -7.68
C GLY A 268 -9.29 4.05 -6.89
N LEU A 269 -9.30 2.92 -6.18
CA LEU A 269 -8.13 2.31 -5.56
C LEU A 269 -7.42 1.47 -6.63
N LEU A 270 -6.66 2.16 -7.48
CA LEU A 270 -6.09 1.59 -8.70
C LEU A 270 -4.95 0.62 -8.42
N PHE A 271 -4.08 0.95 -7.46
CA PHE A 271 -2.90 0.16 -7.12
C PHE A 271 -2.98 -0.32 -5.67
N VAL A 272 -3.23 -1.60 -5.46
CA VAL A 272 -3.54 -2.19 -4.16
C VAL A 272 -2.71 -3.44 -3.93
N GLY A 273 -2.19 -3.60 -2.72
CA GLY A 273 -1.62 -4.86 -2.24
C GLY A 273 -2.56 -5.53 -1.26
N ILE A 274 -2.79 -6.82 -1.37
CA ILE A 274 -3.50 -7.58 -0.35
C ILE A 274 -2.63 -8.67 0.24
N ASP A 275 -2.90 -9.02 1.48
CA ASP A 275 -2.16 -10.05 2.19
C ASP A 275 -3.07 -11.24 2.50
N ILE A 276 -2.65 -12.45 2.12
CA ILE A 276 -3.40 -13.69 2.26
C ILE A 276 -2.54 -14.71 3.00
N ILE A 277 -3.07 -15.24 4.11
CA ILE A 277 -2.45 -16.32 4.87
C ILE A 277 -3.38 -17.54 4.81
N GLY A 278 -2.90 -18.63 4.20
CA GLY A 278 -3.76 -19.78 3.91
C GLY A 278 -4.96 -19.37 3.05
N ASP A 279 -6.18 -19.56 3.58
CA ASP A 279 -7.43 -19.24 2.90
C ASP A 279 -8.04 -17.88 3.28
N TYR A 280 -7.30 -17.06 4.02
CA TYR A 280 -7.83 -15.84 4.64
C TYR A 280 -7.14 -14.57 4.19
N LEU A 281 -7.95 -13.59 3.85
CA LEU A 281 -7.53 -12.20 3.64
C LEU A 281 -7.22 -11.56 5.00
N THR A 282 -6.04 -10.96 5.15
CA THR A 282 -5.61 -10.35 6.42
C THR A 282 -5.47 -8.83 6.37
N GLU A 283 -5.14 -8.27 5.20
CA GLU A 283 -4.97 -6.83 4.98
C GLU A 283 -5.29 -6.43 3.52
N ILE A 284 -5.78 -5.20 3.34
CA ILE A 284 -5.92 -4.54 2.02
C ILE A 284 -5.14 -3.24 2.07
N ASN A 285 -3.96 -3.23 1.46
CA ASN A 285 -2.99 -2.14 1.52
C ASN A 285 -3.21 -1.17 0.35
N VAL A 286 -3.68 0.04 0.64
CA VAL A 286 -4.05 1.06 -0.37
C VAL A 286 -3.14 2.29 -0.36
N THR A 287 -2.24 2.41 0.60
CA THR A 287 -1.29 3.54 0.76
C THR A 287 -0.10 3.40 -0.17
N SER A 288 0.93 2.67 0.24
CA SER A 288 2.15 2.45 -0.54
C SER A 288 2.56 0.97 -0.58
N PRO A 289 1.67 0.05 -1.11
CA PRO A 289 2.04 -1.35 -1.15
C PRO A 289 3.32 -1.58 -1.96
N THR A 290 4.16 -2.49 -1.42
CA THR A 290 5.45 -2.90 -1.99
C THR A 290 5.39 -4.35 -2.49
N GLY A 291 6.48 -4.80 -3.15
CA GLY A 291 6.62 -6.18 -3.63
C GLY A 291 6.67 -6.33 -5.15
N ILE A 292 6.50 -5.25 -5.93
CA ILE A 292 6.49 -5.38 -7.40
C ILE A 292 7.86 -5.71 -7.99
N ARG A 293 8.95 -5.25 -7.35
CA ARG A 293 10.32 -5.61 -7.75
C ARG A 293 10.62 -7.08 -7.49
N GLU A 294 10.17 -7.62 -6.35
CA GLU A 294 10.29 -9.05 -6.02
C GLU A 294 9.48 -9.89 -6.99
N ILE A 295 8.24 -9.49 -7.31
CA ILE A 295 7.40 -10.20 -8.27
C ILE A 295 8.06 -10.21 -9.64
N GLN A 296 8.55 -9.07 -10.12
CA GLN A 296 9.24 -8.99 -11.41
C GLN A 296 10.46 -9.91 -11.46
N ARG A 297 11.30 -9.89 -10.41
CA ARG A 297 12.50 -10.73 -10.34
C ARG A 297 12.17 -12.23 -10.31
N LEU A 298 11.10 -12.63 -9.61
CA LEU A 298 10.75 -14.03 -9.39
C LEU A 298 9.85 -14.63 -10.48
N SER A 299 9.00 -13.81 -11.12
CA SER A 299 8.00 -14.28 -12.09
C SER A 299 8.14 -13.68 -13.49
N GLY A 300 8.93 -12.62 -13.64
CA GLY A 300 9.03 -11.87 -14.90
C GLY A 300 7.85 -10.94 -15.18
N ILE A 301 6.87 -10.85 -14.27
CA ILE A 301 5.70 -9.99 -14.46
C ILE A 301 6.07 -8.54 -14.14
N ASP A 302 5.92 -7.65 -15.12
CA ASP A 302 6.17 -6.22 -14.97
C ASP A 302 4.90 -5.49 -14.52
N ILE A 303 4.73 -5.42 -13.18
CA ILE A 303 3.56 -4.76 -12.60
C ILE A 303 3.65 -3.23 -12.75
N ALA A 304 4.85 -2.66 -12.84
CA ALA A 304 5.00 -1.23 -13.09
C ALA A 304 4.40 -0.88 -14.47
N ALA A 305 4.73 -1.66 -15.49
CA ALA A 305 4.16 -1.49 -16.83
C ALA A 305 2.62 -1.60 -16.81
N LEU A 306 2.07 -2.63 -16.17
CA LEU A 306 0.62 -2.81 -16.05
C LEU A 306 -0.06 -1.65 -15.29
N THR A 307 0.61 -1.07 -14.31
CA THR A 307 0.08 0.06 -13.54
C THR A 307 0.06 1.34 -14.38
N ILE A 308 1.15 1.63 -15.11
CA ILE A 308 1.20 2.79 -16.00
C ILE A 308 0.20 2.63 -17.15
N ASP A 309 0.04 1.42 -17.73
CA ASP A 309 -1.02 1.13 -18.71
C ASP A 309 -2.43 1.48 -18.18
N ALA A 310 -2.71 1.11 -16.92
CA ALA A 310 -4.00 1.40 -16.30
C ALA A 310 -4.21 2.90 -16.06
N ILE A 311 -3.16 3.63 -15.67
CA ILE A 311 -3.18 5.09 -15.50
C ILE A 311 -3.41 5.77 -16.86
N GLU A 312 -2.62 5.46 -17.88
CA GLU A 312 -2.76 6.00 -19.22
C GLU A 312 -4.19 5.75 -19.75
N LYS A 313 -4.69 4.53 -19.65
CA LYS A 313 -6.03 4.15 -20.14
C LYS A 313 -7.16 4.94 -19.45
N GLN A 314 -7.02 5.28 -18.17
CA GLN A 314 -8.04 6.00 -17.41
C GLN A 314 -7.90 7.53 -17.55
N HIS A 315 -6.72 8.03 -17.94
CA HIS A 315 -6.48 9.46 -18.03
C HIS A 315 -7.23 10.06 -19.24
N PRO A 316 -7.99 11.19 -19.06
CA PRO A 316 -8.83 11.78 -20.11
C PRO A 316 -8.10 12.09 -21.42
N VAL A 317 -6.82 12.45 -21.36
CA VAL A 317 -5.99 12.75 -22.55
C VAL A 317 -5.85 11.52 -23.46
N TYR A 318 -5.78 10.32 -22.91
CA TYR A 318 -5.71 9.09 -23.70
C TYR A 318 -7.10 8.62 -24.15
N ALA A 319 -8.11 8.77 -23.29
CA ALA A 319 -9.49 8.42 -23.61
C ALA A 319 -10.05 9.22 -24.80
N SER A 320 -9.69 10.51 -24.92
CA SER A 320 -10.13 11.40 -25.99
C SER A 320 -9.46 11.14 -27.34
N ASN A 321 -8.29 10.48 -27.36
CA ASN A 321 -7.52 10.21 -28.57
C ASN A 321 -7.84 8.85 -29.22
N GLY A 322 -8.80 8.09 -28.70
CA GLY A 322 -9.23 6.79 -29.26
C GLY A 322 -8.12 5.72 -29.28
N ILE A 323 -7.05 5.91 -28.51
CA ILE A 323 -5.92 4.98 -28.42
C ILE A 323 -6.25 3.97 -27.31
N ALA A 324 -7.20 3.07 -27.59
CA ALA A 324 -7.28 1.81 -26.85
C ALA A 324 -6.24 0.88 -27.48
N ARG A 325 -5.20 0.52 -26.74
CA ARG A 325 -4.30 -0.58 -27.09
C ARG A 325 -4.87 -1.91 -26.67
#